data_0240c6b7a786791ef04a7fc0f4d8fffe
#
_entry.id   0240c6b7a786791ef04a7fc0f4d8fffe
#
_cell.length_a   1.000
_cell.length_b   1.000
_cell.length_c   1.000
_cell.angle_alpha   90.00
_cell.angle_beta   90.00
_cell.angle_gamma   90.00
#
_symmetry.space_group_name_H-M   'P 1'
#
loop_
_entity.id
_entity.type
_entity.pdbx_description
1 polymer ?
#
loop_
_entity_poly.entity_id
_entity_poly.type
_entity_poly.pdbx_seq_one_letter_code
_entity_poly.pdbx_strand_id
1 'polypeptide(L)'
;MGTNVTEIHAANERYAATFGDKGELSHDPTRRFAVVTCMDCRLDPAKFAGITEGDAHVIRNAGGRVSDDVIRSLLISYKMLGTNEWFVIQHTHCGMQGLTNEAVCARFEEDAAAHGGDAVEAHYIDFM
;
A
#
# COMPACT_ATOMS: atom_id res chain seq x y z
N MET A 1 -14.95 -6.15 21.02
CA MET A 1 -14.16 -5.64 19.90
C MET A 1 -12.69 -5.64 20.28
N GLY A 2 -11.79 -5.94 19.36
CA GLY A 2 -10.36 -5.87 19.62
C GLY A 2 -9.91 -4.42 19.86
N THR A 3 -8.82 -4.24 20.60
CA THR A 3 -8.24 -2.93 20.95
C THR A 3 -8.01 -2.04 19.73
N ASN A 4 -7.46 -2.61 18.65
CA ASN A 4 -7.21 -1.86 17.41
C ASN A 4 -8.48 -1.27 16.78
N VAL A 5 -9.59 -1.99 16.80
CA VAL A 5 -10.87 -1.47 16.26
C VAL A 5 -11.30 -0.24 17.03
N THR A 6 -11.26 -0.30 18.36
CA THR A 6 -11.64 0.83 19.23
C THR A 6 -10.72 2.03 19.01
N GLU A 7 -9.41 1.79 18.91
CA GLU A 7 -8.42 2.85 18.69
C GLU A 7 -8.56 3.50 17.32
N ILE A 8 -8.80 2.71 16.26
CA ILE A 8 -9.01 3.24 14.90
C ILE A 8 -10.29 4.09 14.85
N HIS A 9 -11.39 3.63 15.47
CA HIS A 9 -12.61 4.41 15.53
C HIS A 9 -12.42 5.74 16.26
N ALA A 10 -11.79 5.73 17.41
CA ALA A 10 -11.52 6.96 18.16
C ALA A 10 -10.58 7.91 17.41
N ALA A 11 -9.59 7.38 16.70
CA ALA A 11 -8.70 8.19 15.86
C ALA A 11 -9.46 8.80 14.68
N ASN A 12 -10.33 8.02 14.03
CA ASN A 12 -11.15 8.50 12.91
C ASN A 12 -12.15 9.59 13.35
N GLU A 13 -12.77 9.45 14.50
CA GLU A 13 -13.67 10.49 15.06
C GLU A 13 -12.93 11.82 15.24
N ARG A 14 -11.71 11.78 15.81
CA ARG A 14 -10.87 12.99 15.96
C ARG A 14 -10.48 13.58 14.61
N TYR A 15 -10.08 12.75 13.66
CA TYR A 15 -9.72 13.18 12.32
C TYR A 15 -10.90 13.82 11.60
N ALA A 16 -12.08 13.19 11.65
CA ALA A 16 -13.30 13.71 11.03
C ALA A 16 -13.74 15.05 11.64
N ALA A 17 -13.61 15.20 12.95
CA ALA A 17 -13.96 16.44 13.65
C ALA A 17 -13.08 17.65 13.23
N THR A 18 -11.88 17.41 12.73
CA THR A 18 -10.93 18.43 12.29
C THR A 18 -10.69 18.40 10.77
N PHE A 19 -11.54 17.71 10.03
CA PHE A 19 -11.38 17.52 8.58
C PHE A 19 -11.45 18.86 7.80
N GLY A 20 -12.39 19.74 8.18
CA GLY A 20 -12.49 21.09 7.63
C GLY A 20 -12.62 21.10 6.11
N ASP A 21 -11.87 22.00 5.47
CA ASP A 21 -11.91 22.23 4.02
C ASP A 21 -11.33 21.05 3.18
N LYS A 22 -10.79 20.02 3.81
CA LYS A 22 -10.26 18.85 3.09
C LYS A 22 -11.34 18.12 2.27
N GLY A 23 -12.61 18.24 2.66
CA GLY A 23 -13.75 17.70 1.90
C GLY A 23 -13.95 18.34 0.53
N GLU A 24 -13.35 19.51 0.29
CA GLU A 24 -13.41 20.24 -0.97
C GLU A 24 -12.20 19.98 -1.87
N LEU A 25 -11.24 19.19 -1.43
CA LEU A 25 -10.08 18.82 -2.23
C LEU A 25 -10.51 18.05 -3.49
N SER A 26 -9.86 18.39 -4.61
CA SER A 26 -10.04 17.65 -5.85
C SER A 26 -9.50 16.22 -5.75
N HIS A 27 -10.09 15.31 -6.51
CA HIS A 27 -9.52 13.99 -6.75
C HIS A 27 -8.24 14.03 -7.61
N ASP A 28 -8.00 15.14 -8.32
CA ASP A 28 -6.77 15.34 -9.08
C ASP A 28 -5.68 15.87 -8.16
N PRO A 29 -4.52 15.20 -8.07
CA PRO A 29 -3.45 15.64 -7.19
C PRO A 29 -2.89 17.01 -7.56
N THR A 30 -2.78 17.90 -6.59
CA THR A 30 -2.32 19.28 -6.84
C THR A 30 -0.89 19.35 -7.35
N ARG A 31 -0.02 18.43 -6.90
CA ARG A 31 1.38 18.32 -7.35
C ARG A 31 1.57 17.36 -8.52
N ARG A 32 0.49 16.77 -9.02
CA ARG A 32 0.43 15.98 -10.25
C ARG A 32 1.43 14.84 -10.34
N PHE A 33 1.75 14.18 -9.24
CA PHE A 33 2.61 13.00 -9.23
C PHE A 33 1.98 11.83 -8.46
N ALA A 34 2.53 10.64 -8.70
CA ALA A 34 2.22 9.46 -7.94
C ALA A 34 3.50 8.82 -7.37
N VAL A 35 3.41 8.27 -6.18
CA VAL A 35 4.46 7.51 -5.53
C VAL A 35 4.04 6.04 -5.43
N VAL A 36 4.92 5.14 -5.83
CA VAL A 36 4.83 3.71 -5.58
C VAL A 36 5.91 3.35 -4.57
N THR A 37 5.54 2.77 -3.45
CA THR A 37 6.50 2.41 -2.41
C THR A 37 6.05 1.19 -1.61
N CYS A 38 6.91 0.72 -0.73
CA CYS A 38 6.64 -0.46 0.10
C CYS A 38 5.57 -0.18 1.17
N MET A 39 4.80 -1.22 1.48
CA MET A 39 3.84 -1.20 2.60
C MET A 39 4.51 -1.29 3.97
N ASP A 40 5.83 -1.36 4.04
CA ASP A 40 6.58 -1.49 5.30
C ASP A 40 6.11 -0.47 6.34
N CYS A 41 5.70 -0.97 7.51
CA CYS A 41 5.12 -0.15 8.56
C CYS A 41 6.09 0.87 9.18
N ARG A 42 7.38 0.75 8.91
CA ARG A 42 8.40 1.71 9.34
C ARG A 42 8.48 2.94 8.44
N LEU A 43 7.83 2.90 7.25
CA LEU A 43 7.82 3.98 6.28
C LEU A 43 6.54 4.80 6.38
N ASP A 44 6.68 6.10 6.29
CA ASP A 44 5.56 7.02 6.12
C ASP A 44 5.83 7.94 4.94
N PRO A 45 5.24 7.66 3.76
CA PRO A 45 5.44 8.46 2.55
C PRO A 45 5.09 9.93 2.72
N ALA A 46 4.08 10.25 3.53
CA ALA A 46 3.71 11.63 3.80
C ALA A 46 4.87 12.38 4.45
N LYS A 47 5.59 11.73 5.37
CA LYS A 47 6.74 12.32 6.05
C LYS A 47 7.99 12.38 5.18
N PHE A 48 8.41 11.23 4.62
CA PHE A 48 9.68 11.20 3.89
C PHE A 48 9.64 11.94 2.55
N ALA A 49 8.47 12.06 1.92
CA ALA A 49 8.30 12.76 0.64
C ALA A 49 7.66 14.14 0.78
N GLY A 50 7.33 14.57 1.99
CA GLY A 50 6.71 15.87 2.24
C GLY A 50 5.36 16.01 1.53
N ILE A 51 4.50 15.00 1.66
CA ILE A 51 3.18 14.93 1.01
C ILE A 51 2.11 15.24 2.06
N THR A 52 1.18 16.10 1.70
CA THR A 52 -0.05 16.34 2.46
C THR A 52 -1.28 15.87 1.68
N GLU A 53 -2.44 15.84 2.33
CA GLU A 53 -3.69 15.42 1.67
C GLU A 53 -3.96 16.30 0.45
N GLY A 54 -4.27 15.66 -0.68
CA GLY A 54 -4.53 16.34 -1.96
C GLY A 54 -3.30 16.54 -2.85
N ASP A 55 -2.07 16.28 -2.35
CA ASP A 55 -0.84 16.55 -3.11
C ASP A 55 -0.56 15.51 -4.20
N ALA A 56 -0.68 14.24 -3.88
CA ALA A 56 -0.20 13.13 -4.72
C ALA A 56 -1.00 11.85 -4.49
N HIS A 57 -0.98 10.95 -5.47
CA HIS A 57 -1.41 9.58 -5.26
C HIS A 57 -0.27 8.77 -4.61
N VAL A 58 -0.61 7.96 -3.62
CA VAL A 58 0.34 7.08 -2.94
C VAL A 58 -0.15 5.64 -3.04
N ILE A 59 0.61 4.82 -3.74
CA ILE A 59 0.32 3.40 -3.97
C ILE A 59 1.34 2.57 -3.18
N ARG A 60 0.88 1.62 -2.37
CA ARG A 60 1.76 0.79 -1.55
C ARG A 60 1.41 -0.68 -1.66
N ASN A 61 2.44 -1.50 -1.80
CA ASN A 61 2.30 -2.96 -1.77
C ASN A 61 3.52 -3.62 -1.12
N ALA A 62 3.50 -4.95 -1.07
CA ALA A 62 4.64 -5.71 -0.59
C ALA A 62 5.85 -5.51 -1.50
N GLY A 63 6.89 -4.88 -0.99
CA GLY A 63 8.13 -4.58 -1.71
C GLY A 63 8.10 -3.33 -2.58
N GLY A 64 7.00 -2.60 -2.66
CA GLY A 64 6.90 -1.42 -3.56
C GLY A 64 7.09 -1.79 -5.02
N ARG A 65 6.58 -2.94 -5.44
CA ARG A 65 6.74 -3.50 -6.78
C ARG A 65 5.75 -2.89 -7.75
N VAL A 66 6.19 -2.68 -9.00
CA VAL A 66 5.32 -2.25 -10.10
C VAL A 66 4.63 -3.49 -10.69
N SER A 67 3.69 -4.02 -9.95
CA SER A 67 2.84 -5.15 -10.33
C SER A 67 1.74 -4.73 -11.31
N ASP A 68 1.01 -5.68 -11.88
CA ASP A 68 -0.07 -5.40 -12.84
C ASP A 68 -1.13 -4.45 -12.24
N ASP A 69 -1.49 -4.62 -10.97
CA ASP A 69 -2.44 -3.70 -10.33
C ASP A 69 -1.85 -2.29 -10.13
N VAL A 70 -0.56 -2.19 -9.82
CA VAL A 70 0.12 -0.90 -9.75
C VAL A 70 0.16 -0.22 -11.11
N ILE A 71 0.45 -0.96 -12.19
CA ILE A 71 0.40 -0.44 -13.57
C ILE A 71 -1.01 0.07 -13.89
N ARG A 72 -2.05 -0.69 -13.61
CA ARG A 72 -3.45 -0.26 -13.76
C ARG A 72 -3.71 1.05 -13.01
N SER A 73 -3.29 1.12 -11.77
CA SER A 73 -3.50 2.29 -10.92
C SER A 73 -2.74 3.52 -11.42
N LEU A 74 -1.49 3.35 -11.87
CA LEU A 74 -0.70 4.44 -12.46
C LEU A 74 -1.29 4.95 -13.78
N LEU A 75 -1.82 4.06 -14.61
CA LEU A 75 -2.49 4.45 -15.85
C LEU A 75 -3.76 5.27 -15.59
N ILE A 76 -4.56 4.89 -14.60
CA ILE A 76 -5.72 5.68 -14.15
C ILE A 76 -5.27 7.03 -13.60
N SER A 77 -4.27 7.03 -12.73
CA SER A 77 -3.66 8.24 -12.16
C SER A 77 -3.23 9.22 -13.24
N TYR A 78 -2.58 8.73 -14.29
CA TYR A 78 -2.09 9.55 -15.40
C TYR A 78 -3.19 9.98 -16.36
N LYS A 79 -3.99 9.03 -16.85
CA LYS A 79 -4.95 9.30 -17.94
C LYS A 79 -6.23 9.98 -17.45
N MET A 80 -6.66 9.69 -16.23
CA MET A 80 -7.97 10.12 -15.73
C MET A 80 -7.86 11.16 -14.61
N LEU A 81 -6.75 11.19 -13.86
CA LEU A 81 -6.59 11.99 -12.65
C LEU A 81 -5.40 12.97 -12.70
N GLY A 82 -4.85 13.20 -13.89
CA GLY A 82 -3.98 14.33 -14.18
C GLY A 82 -2.54 14.26 -13.68
N THR A 83 -2.05 13.13 -13.19
CA THR A 83 -0.62 13.01 -12.85
C THR A 83 0.26 12.96 -14.09
N ASN A 84 1.49 13.41 -13.98
CA ASN A 84 2.47 13.42 -15.07
C ASN A 84 3.88 12.99 -14.65
N GLU A 85 4.07 12.65 -13.39
CA GLU A 85 5.32 12.11 -12.86
C GLU A 85 5.04 10.91 -11.95
N TRP A 86 5.91 9.91 -12.00
CA TRP A 86 5.84 8.74 -11.14
C TRP A 86 7.18 8.49 -10.45
N PHE A 87 7.12 8.27 -9.14
CA PHE A 87 8.26 7.94 -8.33
C PHE A 87 8.11 6.52 -7.78
N VAL A 88 9.04 5.65 -8.10
CA VAL A 88 9.13 4.30 -7.53
C VAL A 88 10.24 4.31 -6.48
N ILE A 89 9.85 4.27 -5.22
CA ILE A 89 10.77 4.46 -4.09
C ILE A 89 10.92 3.15 -3.32
N GLN A 90 12.13 2.62 -3.36
CA GLN A 90 12.53 1.43 -2.62
C GLN A 90 13.19 1.82 -1.29
N HIS A 91 13.39 0.84 -0.41
CA HIS A 91 14.05 1.06 0.86
C HIS A 91 14.99 -0.09 1.23
N THR A 92 15.94 0.19 2.11
CA THR A 92 16.86 -0.81 2.66
C THR A 92 16.14 -1.72 3.69
N HIS A 93 16.63 -2.92 3.87
CA HIS A 93 16.10 -3.91 4.81
C HIS A 93 14.60 -4.22 4.60
N CYS A 94 14.17 -4.25 3.34
CA CYS A 94 12.81 -4.64 2.98
C CYS A 94 12.55 -6.10 3.37
N GLY A 95 11.40 -6.37 3.98
CA GLY A 95 10.99 -7.74 4.31
C GLY A 95 10.80 -8.65 3.09
N MET A 96 10.65 -8.06 1.91
CA MET A 96 10.58 -8.80 0.63
C MET A 96 11.97 -9.15 0.06
N GLN A 97 13.03 -8.62 0.63
CA GLN A 97 14.39 -8.87 0.13
C GLN A 97 14.76 -10.34 0.32
N GLY A 98 15.09 -11.02 -0.77
CA GLY A 98 15.44 -12.42 -0.77
C GLY A 98 14.27 -13.41 -0.62
N LEU A 99 13.04 -12.91 -0.52
CA LEU A 99 11.85 -13.76 -0.53
C LEU A 99 11.58 -14.30 -1.93
N THR A 100 11.13 -15.56 -2.01
CA THR A 100 10.76 -16.23 -3.26
C THR A 100 9.36 -16.78 -3.19
N ASN A 101 8.73 -17.04 -4.34
CA ASN A 101 7.41 -17.68 -4.40
C ASN A 101 7.43 -19.04 -3.70
N GLU A 102 8.48 -19.82 -3.87
CA GLU A 102 8.64 -21.14 -3.24
C GLU A 102 8.66 -21.02 -1.71
N ALA A 103 9.38 -20.03 -1.16
CA ALA A 103 9.43 -19.81 0.29
C ALA A 103 8.06 -19.42 0.86
N VAL A 104 7.29 -18.59 0.14
CA VAL A 104 5.93 -18.20 0.54
C VAL A 104 4.99 -19.42 0.49
N CYS A 105 5.01 -20.20 -0.59
CA CYS A 105 4.19 -21.41 -0.73
C CYS A 105 4.50 -22.44 0.35
N ALA A 106 5.79 -22.67 0.64
CA ALA A 106 6.20 -23.57 1.70
C ALA A 106 5.64 -23.17 3.08
N ARG A 107 5.54 -21.87 3.36
CA ARG A 107 4.94 -21.37 4.60
C ARG A 107 3.45 -21.70 4.70
N PHE A 108 2.70 -21.60 3.62
CA PHE A 108 1.29 -22.02 3.60
C PHE A 108 1.11 -23.51 3.84
N GLU A 109 1.99 -24.34 3.28
CA GLU A 109 2.00 -25.80 3.52
C GLU A 109 2.27 -26.12 4.99
N GLU A 110 3.25 -25.46 5.60
CA GLU A 110 3.56 -25.60 7.04
C GLU A 110 2.36 -25.21 7.91
N ASP A 111 1.71 -24.09 7.62
CA ASP A 111 0.56 -23.60 8.38
C ASP A 111 -0.64 -24.57 8.25
N ALA A 112 -0.90 -25.12 7.08
CA ALA A 112 -1.94 -26.12 6.85
C ALA A 112 -1.65 -27.40 7.62
N ALA A 113 -0.41 -27.89 7.61
CA ALA A 113 0.00 -29.08 8.36
C ALA A 113 -0.14 -28.89 9.88
N ALA A 114 0.14 -27.68 10.40
CA ALA A 114 0.09 -27.38 11.83
C ALA A 114 -1.35 -27.21 12.36
N HIS A 115 -2.28 -26.72 11.54
CA HIS A 115 -3.64 -26.33 12.00
C HIS A 115 -4.76 -27.22 11.45
N GLY A 116 -4.42 -28.20 10.59
CA GLY A 116 -5.40 -29.08 9.94
C GLY A 116 -6.27 -28.33 8.93
N GLY A 117 -5.99 -28.53 7.68
CA GLY A 117 -6.70 -27.91 6.55
C GLY A 117 -5.92 -28.10 5.26
N ASP A 118 -6.57 -27.79 4.16
CA ASP A 118 -5.88 -27.77 2.86
C ASP A 118 -5.01 -26.52 2.77
N ALA A 119 -3.79 -26.67 2.28
CA ALA A 119 -2.98 -25.53 1.91
C ALA A 119 -3.73 -24.69 0.88
N VAL A 120 -3.80 -23.39 1.10
CA VAL A 120 -4.30 -22.48 0.07
C VAL A 120 -3.47 -22.73 -1.18
N GLU A 121 -4.11 -23.01 -2.31
CA GLU A 121 -3.43 -23.15 -3.59
C GLU A 121 -2.83 -21.78 -4.00
N ALA A 122 -1.76 -21.42 -3.34
CA ALA A 122 -1.06 -20.16 -3.59
C ALA A 122 -0.23 -20.18 -4.89
N HIS A 123 -0.17 -21.32 -5.58
CA HIS A 123 0.62 -21.51 -6.81
C HIS A 123 0.21 -20.58 -7.96
N TYR A 124 -0.99 -20.00 -7.90
CA TYR A 124 -1.47 -19.06 -8.91
C TYR A 124 -1.13 -17.62 -8.61
N ILE A 125 -0.53 -17.34 -7.47
CA ILE A 125 -0.19 -15.97 -7.05
C ILE A 125 1.30 -15.76 -7.25
N ASP A 126 1.64 -14.77 -8.07
CA ASP A 126 3.00 -14.26 -8.13
C ASP A 126 3.18 -13.24 -7.00
N PHE A 127 4.00 -13.58 -6.01
CA PHE A 127 4.28 -12.73 -4.85
C PHE A 127 5.45 -11.77 -5.07
N MET A 128 6.19 -11.87 -6.22
CA MET A 128 7.43 -11.11 -6.45
C MET A 128 7.26 -9.90 -7.43
#